data_31ebf48a8b4903dbeef328da18b62f7b
#
_entry.id   31ebf48a8b4903dbeef328da18b62f7b
#
_cell.length_a   1.000
_cell.length_b   1.000
_cell.length_c   1.000
_cell.angle_alpha   90.00
_cell.angle_beta   90.00
_cell.angle_gamma   90.00
#
_symmetry.space_group_name_H-M   'P 1'
#
loop_
_entity.id
_entity.type
_entity.pdbx_description
1 polymer ?
#
loop_
_entity_poly.entity_id
_entity_poly.type
_entity_poly.pdbx_seq_one_letter_code
_entity_poly.pdbx_strand_id
1 'polypeptide(L)'
;MFSNVTSHLVYQVLNAPIREYPFPHFFNTNMFPEAFYAEILKHMPDDDAYQTLIEQGQVRVSSDLVEVYEQRTVIRLHNDNIKVIDESKRGFWLEFYKILSSPEFLTPLLLKFKPWLISQYGEGVNISFEAEIDLTRDYRNWAIGPHTDKRKNIAVIIL
;
A
#
# COMPACT_ATOMS: atom_id res chain seq x y z
N MET A 1 -3.34 19.12 11.21
CA MET A 1 -2.52 19.28 10.03
C MET A 1 -2.97 18.43 8.84
N PHE A 2 -3.60 17.26 9.06
CA PHE A 2 -3.95 16.31 7.99
C PHE A 2 -5.45 16.17 7.70
N SER A 3 -6.32 17.02 8.27
CA SER A 3 -7.79 16.93 8.12
C SER A 3 -8.28 16.98 6.66
N ASN A 4 -7.53 17.60 5.76
CA ASN A 4 -7.88 17.68 4.34
C ASN A 4 -7.32 16.53 3.49
N VAL A 5 -6.39 15.72 4.01
CA VAL A 5 -5.73 14.66 3.21
C VAL A 5 -6.71 13.53 2.89
N THR A 6 -7.44 13.05 3.88
CA THR A 6 -8.44 11.98 3.67
C THR A 6 -9.51 12.41 2.67
N SER A 7 -10.06 13.62 2.81
CA SER A 7 -11.05 14.14 1.87
C SER A 7 -10.49 14.25 0.44
N HIS A 8 -9.25 14.70 0.31
CA HIS A 8 -8.57 14.76 -0.99
C HIS A 8 -8.41 13.36 -1.59
N LEU A 9 -7.90 12.38 -0.82
CA LEU A 9 -7.76 11.00 -1.26
C LEU A 9 -9.10 10.40 -1.73
N VAL A 10 -10.15 10.59 -0.95
CA VAL A 10 -11.51 10.13 -1.29
C VAL A 10 -11.99 10.79 -2.59
N TYR A 11 -11.80 12.10 -2.75
CA TYR A 11 -12.13 12.81 -3.98
C TYR A 11 -11.39 12.23 -5.18
N GLN A 12 -10.08 11.99 -5.06
CA GLN A 12 -9.26 11.43 -6.13
C GLN A 12 -9.69 10.00 -6.48
N VAL A 13 -9.95 9.16 -5.49
CA VAL A 13 -10.46 7.80 -5.71
C VAL A 13 -11.80 7.84 -6.44
N LEU A 14 -12.77 8.62 -5.97
CA LEU A 14 -14.12 8.62 -6.53
C LEU A 14 -14.15 9.16 -7.97
N ASN A 15 -13.34 10.17 -8.28
CA ASN A 15 -13.32 10.81 -9.60
C ASN A 15 -12.39 10.15 -10.62
N ALA A 16 -11.47 9.28 -10.21
CA ALA A 16 -10.63 8.55 -11.16
C ALA A 16 -11.48 7.57 -12.00
N PRO A 17 -11.41 7.58 -13.32
CA PRO A 17 -12.16 6.63 -14.16
C PRO A 17 -11.59 5.21 -13.99
N ILE A 18 -12.48 4.20 -13.88
CA ILE A 18 -12.06 2.81 -13.90
C ILE A 18 -11.80 2.38 -15.36
N ARG A 19 -10.68 1.69 -15.55
CA ARG A 19 -10.36 0.92 -16.76
C ARG A 19 -10.59 -0.55 -16.46
N GLU A 20 -11.27 -1.25 -17.34
CA GLU A 20 -11.64 -2.65 -17.11
C GLU A 20 -10.61 -3.65 -17.66
N TYR A 21 -9.82 -3.23 -18.65
CA TYR A 21 -8.84 -4.10 -19.30
C TYR A 21 -7.40 -3.71 -18.90
N PRO A 22 -6.52 -4.70 -18.59
CA PRO A 22 -6.74 -6.16 -18.54
C PRO A 22 -7.45 -6.65 -17.27
N PHE A 23 -7.61 -5.82 -16.29
CA PHE A 23 -8.36 -6.04 -15.04
C PHE A 23 -8.87 -4.69 -14.52
N PRO A 24 -9.88 -4.67 -13.64
CA PRO A 24 -10.40 -3.41 -13.11
C PRO A 24 -9.32 -2.64 -12.35
N HIS A 25 -8.99 -1.44 -12.83
CA HIS A 25 -7.99 -0.57 -12.20
C HIS A 25 -8.28 0.91 -12.48
N PHE A 26 -7.70 1.78 -11.70
CA PHE A 26 -7.59 3.21 -12.02
C PHE A 26 -6.16 3.70 -11.80
N PHE A 27 -5.86 4.82 -12.42
CA PHE A 27 -4.60 5.52 -12.27
C PHE A 27 -4.86 7.00 -11.98
N ASN A 28 -4.10 7.57 -11.05
CA ASN A 28 -4.20 8.98 -10.69
C ASN A 28 -2.81 9.52 -10.34
N THR A 29 -2.45 10.68 -10.88
CA THR A 29 -1.16 11.34 -10.65
C THR A 29 -1.14 12.30 -9.46
N ASN A 30 -2.32 12.68 -8.94
CA ASN A 30 -2.48 13.66 -7.89
C ASN A 30 -3.10 13.04 -6.63
N MET A 31 -2.66 11.83 -6.28
CA MET A 31 -3.26 11.09 -5.17
C MET A 31 -3.09 11.80 -3.83
N PHE A 32 -1.95 12.48 -3.61
CA PHE A 32 -1.71 13.28 -2.43
C PHE A 32 -1.70 14.78 -2.74
N PRO A 33 -2.18 15.63 -1.81
CA PRO A 33 -1.90 17.07 -1.88
C PRO A 33 -0.39 17.32 -1.91
N GLU A 34 0.06 18.31 -2.70
CA GLU A 34 1.49 18.61 -2.87
C GLU A 34 2.22 18.83 -1.54
N ALA A 35 1.61 19.61 -0.65
CA ALA A 35 2.18 19.87 0.68
C ALA A 35 2.32 18.59 1.52
N PHE A 36 1.37 17.64 1.40
CA PHE A 36 1.45 16.37 2.10
C PHE A 36 2.51 15.45 1.48
N TYR A 37 2.61 15.46 0.16
CA TYR A 37 3.67 14.71 -0.54
C TYR A 37 5.08 15.22 -0.16
N ALA A 38 5.25 16.52 -0.01
CA ALA A 38 6.50 17.10 0.50
C ALA A 38 6.83 16.60 1.93
N GLU A 39 5.81 16.48 2.81
CA GLU A 39 6.01 15.88 4.14
C GLU A 39 6.32 14.38 4.09
N ILE A 40 5.76 13.62 3.14
CA ILE A 40 6.16 12.22 2.91
C ILE A 40 7.67 12.15 2.63
N LEU A 41 8.16 12.94 1.66
CA LEU A 41 9.56 12.94 1.27
C LEU A 41 10.49 13.36 2.44
N LYS A 42 10.08 14.36 3.21
CA LYS A 42 10.85 14.85 4.37
C LYS A 42 10.96 13.81 5.50
N HIS A 43 9.93 12.97 5.67
CA HIS A 43 9.88 11.98 6.74
C HIS A 43 10.24 10.57 6.24
N MET A 44 10.81 10.43 5.03
CA MET A 44 11.28 9.11 4.56
C MET A 44 12.21 8.48 5.60
N PRO A 45 12.00 7.21 5.96
CA PRO A 45 12.87 6.49 6.88
C PRO A 45 14.29 6.37 6.32
N ASP A 46 15.25 6.23 7.21
CA ASP A 46 16.64 6.00 6.86
C ASP A 46 16.83 4.58 6.30
N ASP A 47 17.89 4.35 5.54
CA ASP A 47 18.09 3.11 4.79
C ASP A 47 18.17 1.87 5.69
N ASP A 48 18.74 2.01 6.87
CA ASP A 48 18.90 0.95 7.87
C ASP A 48 17.60 0.51 8.55
N ALA A 49 16.53 1.31 8.42
CA ALA A 49 15.21 0.91 8.90
C ALA A 49 14.51 -0.13 8.00
N TYR A 50 14.97 -0.29 6.76
CA TYR A 50 14.38 -1.21 5.80
C TYR A 50 14.97 -2.61 5.93
N GLN A 51 14.13 -3.63 5.83
CA GLN A 51 14.52 -5.04 5.90
C GLN A 51 14.13 -5.76 4.61
N THR A 52 14.89 -6.76 4.21
CA THR A 52 14.53 -7.61 3.07
C THR A 52 13.26 -8.42 3.35
N LEU A 53 12.54 -8.83 2.30
CA LEU A 53 11.38 -9.71 2.43
C LEU A 53 11.74 -11.05 3.09
N ILE A 54 12.98 -11.50 2.92
CA ILE A 54 13.51 -12.73 3.50
C ILE A 54 13.70 -12.57 5.01
N GLU A 55 14.35 -11.49 5.46
CA GLU A 55 14.53 -11.18 6.87
C GLU A 55 13.21 -11.06 7.63
N GLN A 56 12.18 -10.51 6.99
CA GLN A 56 10.84 -10.42 7.55
C GLN A 56 10.06 -11.75 7.49
N GLY A 57 10.63 -12.82 6.92
CA GLY A 57 9.97 -14.10 6.78
C GLY A 57 8.76 -14.10 5.83
N GLN A 58 8.62 -13.09 4.99
CA GLN A 58 7.50 -12.94 4.07
C GLN A 58 7.62 -13.87 2.86
N VAL A 59 8.84 -14.21 2.49
CA VAL A 59 9.15 -15.06 1.33
C VAL A 59 10.08 -16.19 1.74
N ARG A 60 9.75 -17.39 1.28
CA ARG A 60 10.67 -18.54 1.29
C ARG A 60 11.14 -18.75 -0.13
N VAL A 61 12.40 -18.50 -0.38
CA VAL A 61 12.99 -18.59 -1.73
C VAL A 61 13.97 -19.75 -1.81
N SER A 62 14.06 -20.36 -3.00
CA SER A 62 15.16 -21.23 -3.34
C SER A 62 16.46 -20.41 -3.46
N SER A 63 17.62 -21.07 -3.30
CA SER A 63 18.94 -20.40 -3.31
C SER A 63 19.20 -19.51 -4.53
N ASP A 64 18.66 -19.88 -5.67
CA ASP A 64 18.82 -19.22 -6.97
C ASP A 64 18.01 -17.91 -7.11
N LEU A 65 17.06 -17.64 -6.21
CA LEU A 65 16.25 -16.42 -6.22
C LEU A 65 16.58 -15.45 -5.08
N VAL A 66 17.49 -15.82 -4.17
CA VAL A 66 17.84 -14.98 -3.00
C VAL A 66 18.34 -13.62 -3.45
N GLU A 67 19.29 -13.55 -4.39
CA GLU A 67 19.84 -12.27 -4.88
C GLU A 67 18.79 -11.33 -5.43
N VAL A 68 17.74 -11.85 -6.06
CA VAL A 68 16.63 -11.03 -6.58
C VAL A 68 15.82 -10.46 -5.43
N TYR A 69 15.48 -11.27 -4.42
CA TYR A 69 14.66 -10.81 -3.29
C TYR A 69 15.40 -9.89 -2.33
N GLU A 70 16.73 -9.92 -2.31
CA GLU A 70 17.55 -8.95 -1.58
C GLU A 70 17.51 -7.55 -2.19
N GLN A 71 17.11 -7.43 -3.47
CA GLN A 71 16.98 -6.13 -4.14
C GLN A 71 15.67 -5.38 -3.77
N ARG A 72 14.82 -5.95 -2.92
CA ARG A 72 13.65 -5.27 -2.36
C ARG A 72 13.70 -5.28 -0.85
N THR A 73 13.60 -4.10 -0.27
CA THR A 73 13.48 -3.92 1.17
C THR A 73 12.17 -3.23 1.52
N VAL A 74 11.64 -3.52 2.69
CA VAL A 74 10.32 -3.03 3.11
C VAL A 74 10.31 -2.62 4.58
N ILE A 75 9.43 -1.68 4.92
CA ILE A 75 8.99 -1.41 6.28
C ILE A 75 7.49 -1.58 6.30
N ARG A 76 6.98 -2.52 7.09
CA ARG A 76 5.55 -2.68 7.30
C ARG A 76 5.06 -1.67 8.33
N LEU A 77 4.14 -0.78 7.93
CA LEU A 77 3.56 0.24 8.79
C LEU A 77 2.43 -0.34 9.66
N HIS A 78 2.72 -1.37 10.45
CA HIS A 78 1.72 -2.02 11.29
C HIS A 78 2.33 -2.43 12.64
N ASN A 79 1.60 -2.19 13.74
CA ASN A 79 1.97 -2.60 15.09
C ASN A 79 3.42 -2.24 15.48
N ASP A 80 4.15 -3.25 15.96
CA ASP A 80 5.52 -3.07 16.46
C ASP A 80 6.55 -2.82 15.34
N ASN A 81 6.25 -3.18 14.11
CA ASN A 81 7.19 -3.03 13.00
C ASN A 81 7.52 -1.56 12.70
N ILE A 82 6.60 -0.63 12.96
CA ILE A 82 6.85 0.80 12.78
C ILE A 82 7.92 1.35 13.74
N LYS A 83 8.28 0.60 14.78
CA LYS A 83 9.31 0.99 15.76
C LYS A 83 10.72 1.04 15.18
N VAL A 84 10.97 0.41 14.03
CA VAL A 84 12.25 0.52 13.30
C VAL A 84 12.49 1.91 12.75
N ILE A 85 11.43 2.70 12.53
CA ILE A 85 11.52 4.08 12.07
C ILE A 85 11.97 4.97 13.25
N ASP A 86 12.92 5.88 12.97
CA ASP A 86 13.39 6.85 13.94
C ASP A 86 12.22 7.60 14.62
N GLU A 87 12.36 7.86 15.92
CA GLU A 87 11.30 8.44 16.74
C GLU A 87 10.82 9.80 16.21
N SER A 88 11.73 10.60 15.66
CA SER A 88 11.41 11.92 15.08
C SER A 88 10.53 11.85 13.82
N LYS A 89 10.56 10.72 13.10
CA LYS A 89 9.79 10.47 11.87
C LYS A 89 8.57 9.59 12.09
N ARG A 90 8.60 8.75 13.14
CA ARG A 90 7.59 7.73 13.43
C ARG A 90 6.18 8.29 13.57
N GLY A 91 6.03 9.44 14.22
CA GLY A 91 4.73 10.08 14.40
C GLY A 91 4.01 10.38 13.08
N PHE A 92 4.75 10.83 12.06
CA PHE A 92 4.21 11.06 10.72
C PHE A 92 3.69 9.76 10.09
N TRP A 93 4.45 8.68 10.14
CA TRP A 93 4.08 7.39 9.54
C TRP A 93 2.93 6.70 10.27
N LEU A 94 2.78 6.90 11.57
CA LEU A 94 1.58 6.47 12.32
C LEU A 94 0.32 7.19 11.83
N GLU A 95 0.38 8.49 11.61
CA GLU A 95 -0.75 9.24 11.06
C GLU A 95 -1.04 8.86 9.60
N PHE A 96 0.00 8.65 8.79
CA PHE A 96 -0.13 8.14 7.42
C PHE A 96 -0.87 6.79 7.40
N TYR A 97 -0.44 5.84 8.24
CA TYR A 97 -1.11 4.56 8.40
C TYR A 97 -2.59 4.73 8.79
N LYS A 98 -2.90 5.56 9.77
CA LYS A 98 -4.28 5.82 10.20
C LYS A 98 -5.14 6.37 9.07
N ILE A 99 -4.63 7.29 8.27
CA ILE A 99 -5.34 7.86 7.13
C ILE A 99 -5.70 6.76 6.12
N LEU A 100 -4.73 5.96 5.68
CA LEU A 100 -4.92 4.95 4.65
C LEU A 100 -5.65 3.69 5.14
N SER A 101 -5.63 3.40 6.44
CA SER A 101 -6.39 2.30 7.04
C SER A 101 -7.77 2.70 7.55
N SER A 102 -8.12 4.00 7.44
CA SER A 102 -9.38 4.51 7.95
C SER A 102 -10.59 4.03 7.13
N PRO A 103 -11.75 3.77 7.77
CA PRO A 103 -12.99 3.48 7.06
C PRO A 103 -13.39 4.58 6.08
N GLU A 104 -13.07 5.85 6.39
CA GLU A 104 -13.34 7.00 5.54
C GLU A 104 -12.66 6.90 4.19
N PHE A 105 -11.45 6.32 4.11
CA PHE A 105 -10.73 6.10 2.87
C PHE A 105 -11.07 4.75 2.23
N LEU A 106 -11.09 3.66 3.02
CA LEU A 106 -11.25 2.31 2.50
C LEU A 106 -12.66 2.04 1.97
N THR A 107 -13.71 2.57 2.62
CA THR A 107 -15.09 2.33 2.19
C THR A 107 -15.37 2.88 0.78
N PRO A 108 -15.06 4.15 0.44
CA PRO A 108 -15.21 4.65 -0.92
C PRO A 108 -14.40 3.86 -1.96
N LEU A 109 -13.19 3.43 -1.60
CA LEU A 109 -12.35 2.61 -2.47
C LEU A 109 -13.03 1.27 -2.81
N LEU A 110 -13.53 0.56 -1.81
CA LEU A 110 -14.22 -0.71 -2.00
C LEU A 110 -15.56 -0.54 -2.74
N LEU A 111 -16.30 0.51 -2.44
CA LEU A 111 -17.55 0.83 -3.16
C LEU A 111 -17.29 1.08 -4.64
N LYS A 112 -16.17 1.71 -4.98
CA LYS A 112 -15.76 1.92 -6.37
C LYS A 112 -15.58 0.62 -7.14
N PHE A 113 -15.04 -0.43 -6.49
CA PHE A 113 -14.82 -1.75 -7.09
C PHE A 113 -15.95 -2.76 -6.82
N LYS A 114 -17.06 -2.32 -6.19
CA LYS A 114 -18.17 -3.19 -5.79
C LYS A 114 -18.68 -4.15 -6.88
N PRO A 115 -18.87 -3.74 -8.16
CA PRO A 115 -19.36 -4.66 -9.20
C PRO A 115 -18.45 -5.87 -9.39
N TRP A 116 -17.13 -5.67 -9.37
CA TRP A 116 -16.14 -6.74 -9.54
C TRP A 116 -16.00 -7.59 -8.29
N LEU A 117 -16.11 -6.99 -7.10
CA LEU A 117 -16.12 -7.72 -5.84
C LEU A 117 -17.35 -8.65 -5.74
N ILE A 118 -18.52 -8.20 -6.16
CA ILE A 118 -19.73 -9.03 -6.24
C ILE A 118 -19.51 -10.18 -7.25
N SER A 119 -18.94 -9.89 -8.40
CA SER A 119 -18.65 -10.94 -9.40
C SER A 119 -17.68 -11.99 -8.89
N GLN A 120 -16.74 -11.61 -8.04
CA GLN A 120 -15.70 -12.52 -7.53
C GLN A 120 -16.16 -13.33 -6.30
N TYR A 121 -16.90 -12.70 -5.38
CA TYR A 121 -17.22 -13.26 -4.07
C TYR A 121 -18.72 -13.60 -3.89
N GLY A 122 -19.57 -13.13 -4.77
CA GLY A 122 -21.01 -13.29 -4.69
C GLY A 122 -21.74 -12.11 -4.05
N GLU A 123 -23.02 -12.00 -4.31
CA GLU A 123 -23.88 -10.98 -3.73
C GLU A 123 -24.20 -11.29 -2.25
N GLY A 124 -24.22 -10.26 -1.41
CA GLY A 124 -24.53 -10.40 0.02
C GLY A 124 -23.41 -10.96 0.90
N VAL A 125 -22.24 -11.22 0.35
CA VAL A 125 -21.09 -11.67 1.17
C VAL A 125 -20.59 -10.49 2.02
N ASN A 126 -20.52 -10.72 3.32
CA ASN A 126 -19.89 -9.76 4.25
C ASN A 126 -18.38 -10.00 4.27
N ILE A 127 -17.61 -9.10 3.66
CA ILE A 127 -16.17 -9.18 3.59
C ILE A 127 -15.57 -8.33 4.72
N SER A 128 -14.88 -8.97 5.65
CA SER A 128 -14.00 -8.28 6.59
C SER A 128 -12.64 -8.08 5.92
N PHE A 129 -12.12 -6.87 5.98
CA PHE A 129 -10.82 -6.53 5.38
C PHE A 129 -10.02 -5.61 6.31
N GLU A 130 -8.73 -5.65 6.14
CA GLU A 130 -7.77 -4.76 6.80
C GLU A 130 -6.78 -4.24 5.76
N ALA A 131 -6.17 -3.08 6.03
CA ALA A 131 -5.11 -2.54 5.21
C ALA A 131 -3.74 -3.08 5.67
N GLU A 132 -3.01 -3.73 4.78
CA GLU A 132 -1.57 -3.95 4.93
C GLU A 132 -0.86 -2.82 4.17
N ILE A 133 -0.01 -2.04 4.83
CA ILE A 133 0.68 -0.88 4.24
C ILE A 133 2.17 -1.07 4.40
N ASP A 134 2.86 -1.16 3.28
CA ASP A 134 4.30 -1.35 3.23
C ASP A 134 4.97 -0.14 2.56
N LEU A 135 6.02 0.40 3.17
CA LEU A 135 6.98 1.26 2.48
C LEU A 135 7.98 0.35 1.80
N THR A 136 8.03 0.43 0.49
CA THR A 136 8.87 -0.46 -0.32
C THR A 136 9.98 0.32 -0.99
N ARG A 137 11.20 -0.21 -0.96
CA ARG A 137 12.35 0.31 -1.70
C ARG A 137 12.90 -0.78 -2.60
N ASP A 138 12.88 -0.51 -3.90
CA ASP A 138 13.44 -1.39 -4.91
C ASP A 138 14.81 -0.87 -5.35
N TYR A 139 15.80 -1.76 -5.34
CA TYR A 139 17.14 -1.47 -5.83
C TYR A 139 17.29 -1.90 -7.29
N ARG A 140 18.42 -1.50 -7.88
CA ARG A 140 18.77 -1.90 -9.23
C ARG A 140 18.75 -3.42 -9.38
N ASN A 141 18.15 -3.90 -10.46
CA ASN A 141 17.94 -5.32 -10.79
C ASN A 141 16.79 -6.02 -10.02
N TRP A 142 16.02 -5.31 -9.19
CA TRP A 142 14.79 -5.90 -8.72
C TRP A 142 13.87 -6.19 -9.93
N ALA A 143 13.37 -7.41 -10.00
CA ALA A 143 12.40 -7.82 -10.98
C ALA A 143 11.46 -8.87 -10.38
N ILE A 144 10.19 -8.75 -10.69
CA ILE A 144 9.19 -9.76 -10.37
C ILE A 144 8.51 -10.18 -11.67
N GLY A 145 8.49 -11.48 -11.94
CA GLY A 145 7.80 -12.01 -13.11
C GLY A 145 6.27 -11.84 -13.02
N PRO A 146 5.55 -12.03 -14.12
CA PRO A 146 4.10 -12.05 -14.09
C PRO A 146 3.59 -13.03 -13.05
N HIS A 147 2.73 -12.58 -12.15
CA HIS A 147 2.16 -13.39 -11.08
C HIS A 147 0.76 -12.90 -10.74
N THR A 148 0.04 -13.68 -10.00
CA THR A 148 -1.22 -13.29 -9.36
C THR A 148 -0.99 -13.15 -7.86
N ASP A 149 -1.54 -12.11 -7.28
CA ASP A 149 -1.52 -11.93 -5.83
C ASP A 149 -2.27 -13.05 -5.10
N LYS A 150 -2.01 -13.16 -3.81
CA LYS A 150 -2.74 -14.11 -2.96
C LYS A 150 -4.23 -13.80 -3.02
N ARG A 151 -5.07 -14.84 -3.05
CA ARG A 151 -6.55 -14.68 -3.10
C ARG A 151 -7.14 -13.84 -1.98
N LYS A 152 -6.42 -13.69 -0.87
CA LYS A 152 -6.81 -12.80 0.24
C LYS A 152 -6.67 -11.30 -0.09
N ASN A 153 -5.88 -10.94 -1.08
CA ASN A 153 -5.67 -9.56 -1.47
C ASN A 153 -6.87 -9.10 -2.31
N ILE A 154 -7.74 -8.29 -1.73
CA ILE A 154 -8.96 -7.80 -2.38
C ILE A 154 -8.63 -6.68 -3.38
N ALA A 155 -7.72 -5.80 -3.01
CA ALA A 155 -7.22 -4.72 -3.85
C ALA A 155 -5.76 -4.43 -3.50
N VAL A 156 -4.98 -3.99 -4.50
CA VAL A 156 -3.61 -3.52 -4.32
C VAL A 156 -3.55 -2.06 -4.77
N ILE A 157 -2.95 -1.22 -3.93
CA ILE A 157 -2.74 0.20 -4.20
C ILE A 157 -1.23 0.43 -4.21
N ILE A 158 -0.74 1.05 -5.27
CA ILE A 158 0.65 1.50 -5.40
C ILE A 158 0.61 3.03 -5.43
N LEU A 159 1.28 3.67 -4.49
CA LEU A 159 1.29 5.12 -4.31
C LEU A 159 2.67 5.68 -4.58
#